data_8dd05f6b349b088ea3566438d22845a2
#
_entry.id   8dd05f6b349b088ea3566438d22845a2
#
_cell.length_a   1.000
_cell.length_b   1.000
_cell.length_c   1.000
_cell.angle_alpha   90.00
_cell.angle_beta   90.00
_cell.angle_gamma   90.00
#
_symmetry.space_group_name_H-M   'P 1'
#
loop_
_entity.id
_entity.type
_entity.pdbx_description
1 polymer ?
#
loop_
_entity_poly.entity_id
_entity_poly.type
_entity_poly.pdbx_seq_one_letter_code
_entity_poly.pdbx_strand_id
1 'polypeptide(L)' 'FNALQALRIIGYNIANEKNAIQSFKIHFVQQDTIKVITEADRKILSDLVKKYQ' A
#
# COMPACT_ATOMS: atom_id res chain seq x y z
N PHE A 1 -1.54 -9.13 -9.46
CA PHE A 1 -1.70 -8.33 -8.25
C PHE A 1 -1.69 -6.84 -8.58
N ASN A 2 -2.66 -6.10 -8.10
CA ASN A 2 -2.76 -4.66 -8.31
C ASN A 2 -2.61 -3.94 -6.96
N ALA A 3 -1.51 -3.23 -6.80
CA ALA A 3 -1.19 -2.55 -5.54
C ALA A 3 -2.19 -1.45 -5.20
N LEU A 4 -2.65 -0.69 -6.19
CA LEU A 4 -3.63 0.37 -5.96
C LEU A 4 -4.97 -0.19 -5.50
N GLN A 5 -5.40 -1.29 -6.10
CA GLN A 5 -6.62 -1.96 -5.69
C GLN A 5 -6.49 -2.51 -4.26
N ALA A 6 -5.33 -3.06 -3.93
CA ALA A 6 -5.05 -3.53 -2.58
C ALA A 6 -5.14 -2.38 -1.57
N LEU A 7 -4.56 -1.23 -1.89
CA LEU A 7 -4.65 -0.05 -1.02
C LEU A 7 -6.10 0.38 -0.80
N ARG A 8 -6.91 0.33 -1.86
CA ARG A 8 -8.32 0.65 -1.75
C ARG A 8 -9.04 -0.31 -0.81
N ILE A 9 -8.74 -1.59 -0.91
CA ILE A 9 -9.36 -2.62 -0.06
C ILE A 9 -9.08 -2.35 1.42
N ILE A 10 -7.85 -1.95 1.75
CA ILE A 10 -7.50 -1.68 3.14
C ILE A 10 -7.87 -0.27 3.61
N GLY A 11 -8.50 0.53 2.75
CA GLY A 11 -9.14 1.77 3.18
C GLY A 11 -8.49 3.07 2.72
N TYR A 12 -7.48 3.01 1.85
CA TYR A 12 -6.85 4.23 1.36
C TYR A 12 -7.62 4.82 0.19
N ASN A 13 -7.63 6.15 0.11
CA ASN A 13 -8.20 6.86 -1.03
C ASN A 13 -7.17 6.87 -2.17
N ILE A 14 -7.47 6.17 -3.26
CA ILE A 14 -6.56 6.04 -4.39
C ILE A 14 -6.77 7.10 -5.47
N ALA A 15 -7.59 8.11 -5.22
CA ALA A 15 -7.76 9.23 -6.14
C ALA A 15 -6.43 9.95 -6.36
N ASN A 16 -5.57 9.99 -5.34
CA ASN A 16 -4.19 10.44 -5.46
C ASN A 16 -3.26 9.25 -5.15
N GLU A 17 -2.79 8.58 -6.21
CA GLU A 17 -2.01 7.36 -6.09
C GLU A 17 -0.74 7.57 -5.25
N LYS A 18 -0.02 8.65 -5.52
CA LYS A 18 1.25 8.91 -4.83
C LYS A 18 1.03 9.12 -3.34
N ASN A 19 -0.02 9.83 -2.97
CA ASN A 19 -0.33 10.05 -1.56
C ASN A 19 -0.75 8.76 -0.88
N ALA A 20 -1.53 7.92 -1.56
CA ALA A 20 -1.93 6.63 -1.01
C ALA A 20 -0.72 5.73 -0.75
N ILE A 21 0.20 5.65 -1.70
CA ILE A 21 1.43 4.86 -1.57
C ILE A 21 2.28 5.41 -0.44
N GLN A 22 2.47 6.72 -0.38
CA GLN A 22 3.27 7.34 0.67
C GLN A 22 2.69 7.11 2.05
N SER A 23 1.39 7.26 2.20
CA SER A 23 0.71 7.02 3.48
C SER A 23 0.86 5.57 3.91
N PHE A 24 0.69 4.63 2.99
CA PHE A 24 0.89 3.22 3.27
C PHE A 24 2.32 2.95 3.76
N LYS A 25 3.31 3.50 3.07
CA LYS A 25 4.71 3.29 3.45
C LYS A 25 5.04 3.88 4.81
N ILE A 26 4.53 5.05 5.11
CA ILE A 26 4.74 5.68 6.40
C ILE A 26 4.15 4.82 7.53
N HIS A 27 2.97 4.26 7.31
CA HIS A 27 2.27 3.50 8.34
C HIS A 27 2.79 2.08 8.51
N PHE A 28 3.15 1.41 7.44
CA PHE A 28 3.44 -0.02 7.48
C PHE A 28 4.89 -0.39 7.20
N VAL A 29 5.60 0.39 6.39
CA VAL A 29 6.99 0.10 6.04
C VAL A 29 7.96 0.88 6.92
N GLN A 30 7.67 2.15 7.15
CA GLN A 30 8.38 3.06 8.07
C GLN A 30 9.83 3.37 7.70
N GLN A 31 10.44 2.62 6.81
CA GLN A 31 11.86 2.81 6.45
C GLN A 31 12.05 3.47 5.09
N ASP A 32 10.98 3.55 4.31
CA ASP A 32 11.05 4.00 2.93
C ASP A 32 9.86 4.88 2.62
N THR A 33 10.15 6.13 2.24
CA THR A 33 9.11 7.10 1.88
C THR A 33 9.05 7.36 0.38
N ILE A 34 9.73 6.54 -0.41
CA ILE A 34 9.66 6.64 -1.87
C ILE A 34 8.24 6.30 -2.32
N LYS A 35 7.71 7.11 -3.25
CA LYS A 35 6.32 6.98 -3.71
C LYS A 35 6.17 5.89 -4.78
N VAL A 36 6.84 4.76 -4.59
CA VAL A 36 6.82 3.63 -5.50
C VAL A 36 6.66 2.34 -4.69
N ILE A 37 5.81 1.45 -5.17
CA ILE A 37 5.62 0.14 -4.53
C ILE A 37 6.73 -0.82 -4.99
N THR A 38 7.51 -1.33 -4.05
CA THR A 38 8.54 -2.33 -4.30
C THR A 38 7.97 -3.74 -4.10
N GLU A 39 8.78 -4.76 -4.38
CA GLU A 39 8.37 -6.15 -4.14
C GLU A 39 8.09 -6.42 -2.67
N ALA A 40 8.93 -5.88 -1.79
CA ALA A 40 8.69 -6.01 -0.35
C ALA A 40 7.36 -5.38 0.05
N ASP A 41 7.05 -4.22 -0.51
CA ASP A 41 5.78 -3.55 -0.26
C ASP A 41 4.59 -4.38 -0.74
N ARG A 42 4.74 -5.06 -1.89
CA ARG A 42 3.69 -5.93 -2.42
C ARG A 42 3.38 -7.09 -1.49
N LYS A 43 4.40 -7.68 -0.87
CA LYS A 43 4.19 -8.76 0.09
C LYS A 43 3.41 -8.26 1.31
N ILE A 44 3.77 -7.10 1.82
CA ILE A 44 3.06 -6.50 2.95
C ILE A 44 1.60 -6.22 2.57
N LEU A 45 1.38 -5.63 1.40
CA LEU A 45 0.04 -5.35 0.91
C LEU A 45 -0.78 -6.62 0.74
N SER A 46 -0.20 -7.65 0.17
CA SER A 46 -0.89 -8.93 -0.04
C SER A 46 -1.33 -9.53 1.29
N ASP A 47 -0.47 -9.50 2.28
CA ASP A 47 -0.81 -10.01 3.61
C ASP A 47 -1.90 -9.17 4.27
N LEU A 48 -1.84 -7.86 4.12
CA LEU A 48 -2.88 -6.98 4.66
C LEU A 48 -4.24 -7.21 4.00
N VAL A 49 -4.25 -7.34 2.69
CA VAL A 49 -5.49 -7.60 1.95
C VAL A 49 -6.15 -8.89 2.42
N LYS A 50 -5.37 -9.93 2.67
CA LYS A 50 -5.89 -11.18 3.20
C LYS A 50 -6.59 -11.01 4.53
N LYS A 51 -6.10 -10.09 5.36
CA LYS A 51 -6.74 -9.81 6.65
C LYS A 51 -8.06 -9.04 6.50
N TYR A 52 -8.19 -8.26 5.44
CA TYR A 52 -9.36 -7.42 5.22
C TYR A 52 -10.41 -8.08 4.33
N GLN A 53 -10.11 -9.22 3.78
CA GLN A 53 -11.08 -9.98 2.96
C GLN A 53 -11.84 -11.02 3.82
#